data_09c3861eed818684f58f54a5fc7312a7
#
_entry.id   09c3861eed818684f58f54a5fc7312a7
#
_cell.length_a   1.000
_cell.length_b   1.000
_cell.length_c   1.000
_cell.angle_alpha   90.00
_cell.angle_beta   90.00
_cell.angle_gamma   90.00
#
_symmetry.space_group_name_H-M   'P 1'
#
loop_
_entity.id
_entity.type
_entity.pdbx_description
1 polymer ?
#
loop_
_entity_poly.entity_id
_entity_poly.type
_entity_poly.pdbx_seq_one_letter_code
_entity_poly.pdbx_strand_id
1 'polypeptide(L)'
;KDWLPYLEAEDTTPYEIARPLLNLSTLARKLNALQKQGYRLSVISWTSKSGSKEYNARVTEVKKVWLAEHLPSVHWDEINIVPYGTPKQMFCNNPLDVLFDDEERNRTNWTGRAYDVQNILEILREI
;
A
#
# COMPACT_ATOMS: atom_id res chain seq x y z
N LYS A 1 -0.01 3.49 8.42
CA LYS A 1 -1.05 4.19 9.18
C LYS A 1 -0.60 5.59 9.58
N ASP A 2 0.69 5.73 9.75
CA ASP A 2 1.25 7.00 10.15
C ASP A 2 1.12 8.07 9.08
N TRP A 3 0.84 7.65 7.86
CA TRP A 3 0.65 8.57 6.76
C TRP A 3 -0.62 9.39 6.91
N LEU A 4 -1.70 8.74 7.38
CA LEU A 4 -3.01 9.36 7.34
C LEU A 4 -3.09 10.65 8.16
N PRO A 5 -2.67 10.69 9.43
CA PRO A 5 -2.71 11.93 10.19
C PRO A 5 -1.87 13.05 9.58
N TYR A 6 -0.70 12.69 9.05
CA TYR A 6 0.18 13.70 8.44
C TYR A 6 -0.36 14.20 7.11
N LEU A 7 -0.97 13.31 6.33
CA LEU A 7 -1.59 13.70 5.07
C LEU A 7 -2.80 14.60 5.30
N GLU A 8 -3.55 14.39 6.37
CA GLU A 8 -4.64 15.28 6.73
C GLU A 8 -4.13 16.68 7.08
N ALA A 9 -2.92 16.76 7.61
CA ALA A 9 -2.25 18.03 7.88
C ALA A 9 -1.47 18.52 6.66
N GLU A 10 -1.55 17.83 5.53
CA GLU A 10 -0.83 18.14 4.31
C GLU A 10 0.68 18.06 4.48
N ASP A 11 1.14 17.17 5.35
CA ASP A 11 2.56 16.98 5.65
C ASP A 11 3.05 15.69 5.00
N THR A 12 4.20 15.75 4.34
CA THR A 12 4.79 14.59 3.66
C THR A 12 5.85 13.89 4.51
N THR A 13 6.04 14.33 5.74
CA THR A 13 7.02 13.74 6.66
C THR A 13 6.89 12.21 6.81
N PRO A 14 5.69 11.61 6.81
CA PRO A 14 5.56 10.16 6.99
C PRO A 14 6.32 9.34 5.95
N TYR A 15 6.45 9.85 4.73
CA TYR A 15 7.19 9.13 3.69
C TYR A 15 8.68 9.09 4.00
N GLU A 16 9.21 10.15 4.59
CA GLU A 16 10.60 10.21 5.01
C GLU A 16 10.84 9.32 6.22
N ILE A 17 9.90 9.29 7.15
CA ILE A 17 9.99 8.46 8.35
C ILE A 17 9.90 6.98 7.99
N ALA A 18 9.05 6.62 7.04
CA ALA A 18 8.86 5.23 6.65
C ALA A 18 10.09 4.63 5.96
N ARG A 19 10.89 5.45 5.27
CA ARG A 19 12.05 4.96 4.54
C ARG A 19 13.04 4.15 5.38
N PRO A 20 13.39 4.56 6.62
CA PRO A 20 14.30 3.76 7.43
C PRO A 20 13.74 2.42 7.84
N LEU A 21 12.42 2.25 7.83
CA LEU A 21 11.76 1.02 8.26
C LEU A 21 11.67 -0.03 7.15
N LEU A 22 11.85 0.38 5.89
CA LEU A 22 11.77 -0.51 4.74
C LEU A 22 12.97 -0.34 3.84
N ASN A 23 13.56 -1.45 3.45
CA ASN A 23 14.56 -1.44 2.40
C ASN A 23 13.83 -1.43 1.05
N LEU A 24 13.61 -0.23 0.50
CA LEU A 24 12.83 -0.07 -0.72
C LEU A 24 13.48 -0.74 -1.93
N SER A 25 14.79 -0.75 -1.98
CA SER A 25 15.51 -1.42 -3.06
C SER A 25 15.27 -2.92 -3.04
N THR A 26 15.34 -3.54 -1.87
CA THR A 26 15.05 -4.97 -1.73
C THR A 26 13.60 -5.26 -2.01
N LEU A 27 12.69 -4.41 -1.52
CA LEU A 27 11.27 -4.57 -1.77
C LEU A 27 10.98 -4.54 -3.27
N ALA A 28 11.53 -3.55 -3.99
CA ALA A 28 11.31 -3.43 -5.43
C ALA A 28 11.80 -4.69 -6.17
N ARG A 29 12.98 -5.21 -5.82
CA ARG A 29 13.49 -6.43 -6.46
C ARG A 29 12.57 -7.62 -6.24
N LYS A 30 12.06 -7.78 -5.02
CA LYS A 30 11.19 -8.91 -4.71
C LYS A 30 9.85 -8.79 -5.41
N LEU A 31 9.27 -7.59 -5.45
CA LEU A 31 8.02 -7.37 -6.15
C LEU A 31 8.19 -7.62 -7.65
N ASN A 32 9.27 -7.12 -8.24
CA ASN A 32 9.52 -7.33 -9.66
C ASN A 32 9.72 -8.81 -9.99
N ALA A 33 10.39 -9.54 -9.11
CA ALA A 33 10.59 -10.98 -9.30
C ALA A 33 9.25 -11.73 -9.26
N LEU A 34 8.38 -11.38 -8.32
CA LEU A 34 7.06 -12.00 -8.22
C LEU A 34 6.21 -11.70 -9.44
N GLN A 35 6.26 -10.47 -9.95
CA GLN A 35 5.51 -10.11 -11.14
C GLN A 35 5.96 -10.93 -12.34
N LYS A 36 7.26 -11.18 -12.46
CA LYS A 36 7.78 -12.05 -13.53
C LYS A 36 7.29 -13.48 -13.40
N GLN A 37 6.96 -13.90 -12.18
CA GLN A 37 6.42 -15.24 -11.94
C GLN A 37 4.90 -15.30 -12.17
N GLY A 38 4.28 -14.20 -12.53
CA GLY A 38 2.85 -14.16 -12.82
C GLY A 38 1.99 -13.53 -11.74
N TYR A 39 2.58 -13.07 -10.66
CA TYR A 39 1.82 -12.36 -9.63
C TYR A 39 1.41 -10.97 -10.13
N ARG A 40 0.19 -10.56 -9.78
CA ARG A 40 -0.25 -9.20 -10.03
C ARG A 40 0.07 -8.35 -8.81
N LEU A 41 0.49 -7.12 -9.06
CA LEU A 41 0.85 -6.17 -8.02
C LEU A 41 -0.19 -5.06 -7.98
N SER A 42 -0.80 -4.86 -6.82
CA SER A 42 -1.83 -3.85 -6.65
C SER A 42 -1.59 -3.04 -5.39
N VAL A 43 -2.00 -1.79 -5.43
CA VAL A 43 -2.03 -0.92 -4.25
C VAL A 43 -3.50 -0.68 -3.90
N ILE A 44 -3.82 -0.80 -2.62
CA ILE A 44 -5.12 -0.42 -2.09
C ILE A 44 -4.88 0.53 -0.93
N SER A 45 -5.30 1.77 -1.06
CA SER A 45 -5.05 2.79 -0.05
C SER A 45 -6.28 3.66 0.14
N TRP A 46 -6.50 4.12 1.36
CA TRP A 46 -7.62 5.00 1.69
C TRP A 46 -7.18 6.47 1.62
N THR A 47 -8.11 7.33 1.20
CA THR A 47 -7.96 8.76 1.38
C THR A 47 -8.26 9.14 2.82
N SER A 48 -8.20 10.44 3.16
CA SER A 48 -8.39 10.85 4.53
C SER A 48 -9.84 10.70 4.99
N LYS A 49 -10.01 10.45 6.28
CA LYS A 49 -11.33 10.22 6.88
C LYS A 49 -12.24 11.43 6.78
N SER A 50 -11.70 12.62 6.99
CA SER A 50 -12.50 13.84 7.11
C SER A 50 -12.08 14.94 6.14
N GLY A 51 -11.23 14.61 5.18
CA GLY A 51 -10.76 15.60 4.22
C GLY A 51 -11.83 16.00 3.22
N SER A 52 -11.71 17.23 2.71
CA SER A 52 -12.55 17.69 1.63
C SER A 52 -12.26 16.91 0.36
N LYS A 53 -13.13 17.05 -0.64
CA LYS A 53 -12.93 16.43 -1.94
C LYS A 53 -11.60 16.88 -2.56
N GLU A 54 -11.30 18.18 -2.46
CA GLU A 54 -10.07 18.74 -2.98
C GLU A 54 -8.85 18.23 -2.25
N TYR A 55 -8.93 18.14 -0.92
CA TYR A 55 -7.85 17.58 -0.12
C TYR A 55 -7.58 16.12 -0.47
N ASN A 56 -8.64 15.33 -0.61
CA ASN A 56 -8.49 13.91 -0.96
C ASN A 56 -7.94 13.72 -2.36
N ALA A 57 -8.22 14.64 -3.28
CA ALA A 57 -7.60 14.61 -4.60
C ALA A 57 -6.08 14.82 -4.49
N ARG A 58 -5.65 15.74 -3.61
CA ARG A 58 -4.22 15.96 -3.36
C ARG A 58 -3.59 14.74 -2.69
N VAL A 59 -4.28 14.13 -1.74
CA VAL A 59 -3.80 12.89 -1.08
C VAL A 59 -3.56 11.81 -2.13
N THR A 60 -4.49 11.65 -3.05
CA THR A 60 -4.37 10.66 -4.12
C THR A 60 -3.11 10.91 -4.95
N GLU A 61 -2.89 12.17 -5.36
CA GLU A 61 -1.71 12.51 -6.15
C GLU A 61 -0.41 12.32 -5.35
N VAL A 62 -0.40 12.70 -4.08
CA VAL A 62 0.78 12.53 -3.24
C VAL A 62 1.15 11.06 -3.13
N LYS A 63 0.18 10.19 -2.95
CA LYS A 63 0.44 8.75 -2.86
C LYS A 63 0.98 8.18 -4.16
N LYS A 64 0.44 8.61 -5.29
CA LYS A 64 0.94 8.17 -6.60
C LYS A 64 2.35 8.64 -6.85
N VAL A 65 2.64 9.89 -6.51
CA VAL A 65 3.97 10.45 -6.67
C VAL A 65 4.96 9.70 -5.78
N TRP A 66 4.56 9.41 -4.54
CA TRP A 66 5.41 8.66 -3.62
C TRP A 66 5.82 7.30 -4.21
N LEU A 67 4.85 6.58 -4.76
CA LEU A 67 5.13 5.28 -5.39
C LEU A 67 6.10 5.44 -6.56
N ALA A 68 5.90 6.46 -7.39
CA ALA A 68 6.76 6.69 -8.55
C ALA A 68 8.18 7.09 -8.15
N GLU A 69 8.34 7.81 -7.05
CA GLU A 69 9.64 8.27 -6.61
C GLU A 69 10.42 7.23 -5.81
N HIS A 70 9.72 6.41 -5.02
CA HIS A 70 10.36 5.47 -4.10
C HIS A 70 10.41 4.05 -4.62
N LEU A 71 9.49 3.68 -5.51
CA LEU A 71 9.46 2.36 -6.14
C LEU A 71 9.32 2.52 -7.66
N PRO A 72 10.25 3.27 -8.29
CA PRO A 72 10.10 3.61 -9.72
C PRO A 72 10.20 2.42 -10.65
N SER A 73 10.87 1.36 -10.24
CA SER A 73 11.03 0.17 -11.10
C SER A 73 9.85 -0.78 -11.01
N VAL A 74 8.93 -0.57 -10.06
CA VAL A 74 7.80 -1.46 -9.87
C VAL A 74 6.67 -1.05 -10.80
N HIS A 75 6.18 -2.01 -11.58
CA HIS A 75 5.03 -1.79 -12.45
C HIS A 75 3.77 -2.28 -11.73
N TRP A 76 2.94 -1.35 -11.29
CA TRP A 76 1.71 -1.67 -10.59
C TRP A 76 0.61 -2.02 -11.59
N ASP A 77 0.04 -3.21 -11.44
CA ASP A 77 -1.09 -3.62 -12.28
C ASP A 77 -2.33 -2.79 -11.97
N GLU A 78 -2.52 -2.43 -10.71
CA GLU A 78 -3.60 -1.55 -10.29
C GLU A 78 -3.14 -0.65 -9.16
N ILE A 79 -3.60 0.58 -9.17
CA ILE A 79 -3.44 1.50 -8.04
C ILE A 79 -4.83 1.97 -7.65
N ASN A 80 -5.33 1.47 -6.53
CA ASN A 80 -6.66 1.76 -6.04
C ASN A 80 -6.56 2.67 -4.81
N ILE A 81 -6.78 3.95 -5.00
CA ILE A 81 -6.83 4.91 -3.91
C ILE A 81 -8.28 5.31 -3.76
N VAL A 82 -8.89 4.85 -2.68
CA VAL A 82 -10.35 4.82 -2.52
C VAL A 82 -10.76 5.57 -1.26
N PRO A 83 -12.02 5.94 -1.13
CA PRO A 83 -12.50 6.67 0.05
C PRO A 83 -12.22 5.91 1.34
N TYR A 84 -11.96 6.67 2.41
CA TYR A 84 -11.73 6.09 3.72
C TYR A 84 -12.89 5.15 4.10
N GLY A 85 -12.53 3.99 4.61
CA GLY A 85 -13.51 3.01 5.05
C GLY A 85 -13.99 2.06 3.96
N THR A 86 -13.59 2.26 2.71
CA THR A 86 -13.91 1.30 1.65
C THR A 86 -13.40 -0.07 2.04
N PRO A 87 -14.24 -1.12 2.04
CA PRO A 87 -13.79 -2.46 2.43
C PRO A 87 -12.72 -2.97 1.46
N LYS A 88 -11.50 -3.16 1.96
CA LYS A 88 -10.41 -3.61 1.11
C LYS A 88 -10.61 -5.04 0.61
N GLN A 89 -11.36 -5.86 1.35
CA GLN A 89 -11.65 -7.23 0.92
C GLN A 89 -12.44 -7.29 -0.39
N MET A 90 -13.06 -6.18 -0.82
CA MET A 90 -13.71 -6.13 -2.13
C MET A 90 -12.73 -6.34 -3.27
N PHE A 91 -11.45 -6.08 -3.03
CA PHE A 91 -10.41 -6.24 -4.04
C PHE A 91 -9.75 -7.61 -4.01
N CYS A 92 -10.17 -8.48 -3.09
CA CYS A 92 -9.65 -9.84 -3.01
C CYS A 92 -10.40 -10.72 -3.99
N ASN A 93 -9.69 -11.23 -4.98
CA ASN A 93 -10.29 -12.02 -6.06
C ASN A 93 -10.08 -13.51 -5.89
N ASN A 94 -9.19 -13.91 -4.98
CA ASN A 94 -8.75 -15.29 -4.87
C ASN A 94 -8.32 -15.56 -3.43
N PRO A 95 -8.64 -16.73 -2.85
CA PRO A 95 -8.21 -17.04 -1.48
C PRO A 95 -6.69 -17.03 -1.28
N LEU A 96 -5.92 -17.09 -2.37
CA LEU A 96 -4.46 -17.05 -2.30
C LEU A 96 -3.90 -15.63 -2.40
N ASP A 97 -4.76 -14.63 -2.64
CA ASP A 97 -4.32 -13.24 -2.69
C ASP A 97 -3.76 -12.81 -1.35
N VAL A 98 -2.65 -12.07 -1.38
CA VAL A 98 -1.94 -11.65 -0.18
C VAL A 98 -2.07 -10.15 0.00
N LEU A 99 -2.51 -9.73 1.18
CA LEU A 99 -2.60 -8.33 1.56
C LEU A 99 -1.52 -8.00 2.59
N PHE A 100 -0.84 -6.88 2.39
CA PHE A 100 0.02 -6.29 3.41
C PHE A 100 -0.60 -4.97 3.84
N ASP A 101 -1.02 -4.89 5.11
CA ASP A 101 -1.71 -3.72 5.63
C ASP A 101 -1.36 -3.58 7.11
N ASP A 102 -1.18 -2.35 7.59
CA ASP A 102 -0.87 -2.11 8.99
C ASP A 102 -2.11 -2.06 9.87
N GLU A 103 -3.31 -2.02 9.26
CA GLU A 103 -4.58 -1.99 9.99
C GLU A 103 -5.07 -3.41 10.26
N GLU A 104 -5.23 -3.74 11.54
CA GLU A 104 -5.71 -5.07 11.92
C GLU A 104 -7.11 -5.33 11.36
N ARG A 105 -7.97 -4.33 11.34
CA ARG A 105 -9.31 -4.46 10.79
C ARG A 105 -9.29 -4.94 9.34
N ASN A 106 -8.41 -4.37 8.54
CA ASN A 106 -8.32 -4.74 7.13
C ASN A 106 -7.75 -6.15 6.97
N ARG A 107 -6.78 -6.52 7.80
CA ARG A 107 -6.22 -7.88 7.76
C ARG A 107 -7.25 -8.91 8.17
N THR A 108 -8.04 -8.62 9.20
CA THR A 108 -9.06 -9.53 9.69
C THR A 108 -10.17 -9.77 8.66
N ASN A 109 -10.54 -8.72 7.93
CA ASN A 109 -11.63 -8.81 6.96
C ASN A 109 -11.21 -9.32 5.59
N TRP A 110 -9.92 -9.39 5.32
CA TRP A 110 -9.41 -9.90 4.05
C TRP A 110 -9.70 -11.40 3.94
N THR A 111 -10.22 -11.83 2.79
CA THR A 111 -10.62 -13.22 2.60
C THR A 111 -9.51 -14.11 2.10
N GLY A 112 -8.37 -13.55 1.74
CA GLY A 112 -7.18 -14.30 1.39
C GLY A 112 -6.21 -14.33 2.57
N ARG A 113 -4.91 -14.28 2.27
CA ARG A 113 -3.85 -14.25 3.29
C ARG A 113 -3.49 -12.80 3.57
N ALA A 114 -3.38 -12.43 4.84
CA ALA A 114 -3.08 -11.05 5.21
C ALA A 114 -2.02 -10.99 6.30
N TYR A 115 -1.11 -10.02 6.16
CA TYR A 115 0.01 -9.84 7.07
C TYR A 115 0.22 -8.35 7.34
N ASP A 116 0.86 -8.06 8.47
CA ASP A 116 1.27 -6.70 8.77
C ASP A 116 2.35 -6.27 7.76
N VAL A 117 2.26 -5.02 7.31
CA VAL A 117 3.21 -4.49 6.34
C VAL A 117 4.64 -4.50 6.87
N GLN A 118 4.84 -4.47 8.18
CA GLN A 118 6.17 -4.54 8.76
C GLN A 118 6.88 -5.85 8.43
N ASN A 119 6.13 -6.88 8.13
CA ASN A 119 6.68 -8.21 7.83
C ASN A 119 6.82 -8.49 6.34
N ILE A 120 6.61 -7.46 5.50
CA ILE A 120 6.51 -7.68 4.06
C ILE A 120 7.74 -8.33 3.47
N LEU A 121 8.94 -7.90 3.83
CA LEU A 121 10.16 -8.47 3.27
C LEU A 121 10.36 -9.92 3.71
N GLU A 122 10.03 -10.22 4.94
CA GLU A 122 10.13 -11.57 5.47
C GLU A 122 9.16 -12.52 4.76
N ILE A 123 7.91 -12.09 4.63
CA ILE A 123 6.87 -12.91 3.99
C ILE A 123 7.18 -13.11 2.51
N LEU A 124 7.63 -12.07 1.81
CA LEU A 124 7.94 -12.19 0.39
C LEU A 124 9.08 -13.16 0.11
N ARG A 125 9.98 -13.37 1.07
CA ARG A 125 11.03 -14.37 0.91
C ARG A 125 10.49 -15.79 0.92
N GLU A 126 9.33 -16.01 1.54
CA GLU A 126 8.73 -17.34 1.67
C GLU A 126 7.75 -17.66 0.54
N ILE A 127 7.42 -16.70 -0.28
CA ILE A 127 6.46 -16.89 -1.37
C ILE A 127 7.15 -17.40 -2.67
#